data_e23a6fbbc18e937ea641cdc094e92961
#
_entry.id   e23a6fbbc18e937ea641cdc094e92961
#
_cell.length_a   1.000
_cell.length_b   1.000
_cell.length_c   1.000
_cell.angle_alpha   90.00
_cell.angle_beta   90.00
_cell.angle_gamma   90.00
#
_symmetry.space_group_name_H-M   'P 1'
#
loop_
_entity.id
_entity.type
_entity.pdbx_description
1 polymer ?
#
loop_
_entity_poly.entity_id
_entity_poly.type
_entity_poly.pdbx_seq_one_letter_code
_entity_poly.pdbx_strand_id
1 'polypeptide(L)'
;MPTFPSNAMLSYMEQLNEYRRMPAEVEWIEFKEAKSNFSLENLGPYISALSNEANLHGRDAGWLIFGVKDKTDALTGTRPVVGSLYAASAAELNAIKLQIYNHTSPSLGLADPVVVNHPDCAPDSRVLMWRIPAASPGLPVAWKGHYYGRSGESLGALPLNKLDALRVQSVMQDWSAVVATDDWSLLDAKAIELAQDLYKRRHATHSHVLDALQHRSVSDWLHGLRLAVNGRLTRAALILLGKPEAAAFLGGPTPRLSWLLTDHTGDIQTHQHFDLPLVVAIDQLVSKLRIIVVNLLPPRQTAPLNLPNYDDWVIREALHNCIAHQDYAQGGRVRVTEAPDSLTFFNLGSFLPGSVDRVLNHQQPEHRYRNACLANAMVELDLMETLNSGLPKMFRLQKERFFPLPDFEFGHSPDSVSVRIYGKTLDEKYVHALMSATNLPLEDAILLDRVQKGQPLAAEQAKHLRGKNLIGGRGTKISISAQVAVATGQEINYVNNKGLDPKYYKARVLELLTLGSQSRPKINELLLSQLPASIQGDIRRKEYIKNLLQEMARDQQIENVGGATRSAKWQLKK
;
A
#
# COMPACT_ATOMS: atom_id res chain seq x y z
N MET A 1 -10.77 47.09 -1.24
CA MET A 1 -9.66 46.26 -1.76
C MET A 1 -10.02 44.80 -1.48
N PRO A 2 -10.08 43.90 -2.45
CA PRO A 2 -10.34 42.51 -2.17
C PRO A 2 -9.10 41.92 -1.48
N THR A 3 -9.25 41.48 -0.24
CA THR A 3 -8.23 40.70 0.48
C THR A 3 -8.13 39.34 -0.16
N PHE A 4 -6.99 39.05 -0.80
CA PHE A 4 -6.67 37.71 -1.27
C PHE A 4 -6.61 36.75 -0.08
N PRO A 5 -7.25 35.57 -0.15
CA PRO A 5 -7.15 34.57 0.90
C PRO A 5 -5.71 34.10 1.08
N SER A 6 -5.26 33.93 2.32
CA SER A 6 -3.93 33.40 2.61
C SER A 6 -3.80 31.98 2.07
N ASN A 7 -2.59 31.52 1.71
CA ASN A 7 -2.33 30.16 1.20
C ASN A 7 -2.94 29.05 2.10
N ALA A 8 -3.03 29.28 3.40
CA ALA A 8 -3.66 28.35 4.34
C ALA A 8 -5.19 28.23 4.13
N MET A 9 -5.88 29.33 3.79
CA MET A 9 -7.33 29.33 3.51
C MET A 9 -7.67 28.61 2.20
N LEU A 10 -6.84 28.73 1.18
CA LEU A 10 -6.99 27.99 -0.07
C LEU A 10 -6.87 26.48 0.17
N SER A 11 -5.96 26.05 1.03
CA SER A 11 -5.80 24.65 1.42
C SER A 11 -7.06 24.06 2.09
N TYR A 12 -7.72 24.81 3.00
CA TYR A 12 -8.96 24.34 3.65
C TYR A 12 -10.18 24.32 2.71
N MET A 13 -10.24 25.19 1.75
CA MET A 13 -11.27 25.16 0.70
C MET A 13 -11.11 23.91 -0.19
N GLU A 14 -9.90 23.59 -0.56
CA GLU A 14 -9.58 22.38 -1.33
C GLU A 14 -9.93 21.11 -0.53
N GLN A 15 -9.55 21.06 0.74
CA GLN A 15 -9.88 19.98 1.65
C GLN A 15 -11.39 19.79 1.82
N LEU A 16 -12.13 20.88 2.00
CA LEU A 16 -13.60 20.85 2.05
C LEU A 16 -14.19 20.25 0.77
N ASN A 17 -13.69 20.69 -0.39
CA ASN A 17 -14.16 20.19 -1.67
C ASN A 17 -13.78 18.73 -1.92
N GLU A 18 -12.68 18.25 -1.41
CA GLU A 18 -12.30 16.84 -1.41
C GLU A 18 -13.28 16.01 -0.58
N TYR A 19 -13.54 16.43 0.67
CA TYR A 19 -14.45 15.72 1.58
C TYR A 19 -15.88 15.66 1.05
N ARG A 20 -16.39 16.72 0.44
CA ARG A 20 -17.74 16.77 -0.16
C ARG A 20 -17.93 15.81 -1.34
N ARG A 21 -16.84 15.41 -2.01
CA ARG A 21 -16.84 14.47 -3.16
C ARG A 21 -16.75 13.01 -2.76
N MET A 22 -16.53 12.71 -1.48
CA MET A 22 -16.49 11.33 -1.03
C MET A 22 -17.83 10.65 -1.23
N PRO A 23 -17.89 9.47 -1.85
CA PRO A 23 -19.14 8.82 -2.23
C PRO A 23 -19.99 8.37 -1.04
N ALA A 24 -19.34 8.09 0.10
CA ALA A 24 -19.96 7.78 1.37
C ALA A 24 -19.29 8.57 2.50
N GLU A 25 -20.00 8.79 3.62
CA GLU A 25 -19.35 9.30 4.82
C GLU A 25 -18.39 8.24 5.37
N VAL A 26 -17.18 8.70 5.64
CA VAL A 26 -16.19 7.91 6.37
C VAL A 26 -16.39 8.14 7.88
N GLU A 27 -16.09 7.16 8.70
CA GLU A 27 -16.40 7.19 10.14
C GLU A 27 -15.74 8.35 10.90
N TRP A 28 -14.72 8.99 10.31
CA TRP A 28 -14.00 10.13 10.91
C TRP A 28 -14.37 11.51 10.33
N ILE A 29 -15.39 11.60 9.46
CA ILE A 29 -15.97 12.87 8.96
C ILE A 29 -17.48 12.85 9.15
N GLU A 30 -18.03 13.97 9.60
CA GLU A 30 -19.47 14.19 9.74
C GLU A 30 -19.87 15.52 9.15
N PHE A 31 -20.97 15.55 8.40
CA PHE A 31 -21.58 16.76 7.85
C PHE A 31 -22.89 17.08 8.55
N LYS A 32 -23.12 18.36 8.83
CA LYS A 32 -24.38 18.85 9.42
C LYS A 32 -24.80 20.17 8.79
N GLU A 33 -26.07 20.28 8.44
CA GLU A 33 -26.63 21.55 7.96
C GLU A 33 -26.58 22.61 9.06
N ALA A 34 -27.06 22.30 10.27
CA ALA A 34 -27.06 23.13 11.48
C ALA A 34 -27.23 24.63 11.19
N LYS A 35 -28.41 25.03 10.73
CA LYS A 35 -28.69 26.40 10.26
C LYS A 35 -28.34 27.45 11.32
N SER A 36 -28.84 27.31 12.56
CA SER A 36 -28.54 28.20 13.68
C SER A 36 -28.31 27.51 15.02
N ASN A 37 -28.91 26.33 15.22
CA ASN A 37 -28.87 25.61 16.50
C ASN A 37 -28.44 24.16 16.29
N PHE A 38 -27.49 23.73 17.12
CA PHE A 38 -27.12 22.34 17.30
C PHE A 38 -26.83 22.10 18.78
N SER A 39 -27.67 21.29 19.44
CA SER A 39 -27.59 21.15 20.90
C SER A 39 -26.27 20.48 21.32
N LEU A 40 -25.80 20.85 22.50
CA LEU A 40 -24.60 20.26 23.09
C LEU A 40 -24.78 18.75 23.35
N GLU A 41 -26.00 18.32 23.69
CA GLU A 41 -26.33 16.90 23.88
C GLU A 41 -26.17 16.08 22.60
N ASN A 42 -26.40 16.71 21.44
CA ASN A 42 -26.16 16.07 20.15
C ASN A 42 -24.69 16.19 19.72
N LEU A 43 -24.03 17.31 20.07
CA LEU A 43 -22.64 17.58 19.67
C LEU A 43 -21.64 16.65 20.36
N GLY A 44 -21.78 16.45 21.68
CA GLY A 44 -20.84 15.67 22.47
C GLY A 44 -20.64 14.23 22.01
N PRO A 45 -21.70 13.47 21.71
CA PRO A 45 -21.58 12.15 21.12
C PRO A 45 -20.77 12.11 19.80
N TYR A 46 -20.96 13.10 18.90
CA TYR A 46 -20.16 13.20 17.67
C TYR A 46 -18.69 13.53 17.96
N ILE A 47 -18.41 14.41 18.95
CA ILE A 47 -17.03 14.70 19.38
C ILE A 47 -16.32 13.43 19.87
N SER A 48 -16.99 12.66 20.76
CA SER A 48 -16.47 11.37 21.23
C SER A 48 -16.23 10.40 20.06
N ALA A 49 -17.22 10.23 19.21
CA ALA A 49 -17.15 9.30 18.10
C ALA A 49 -16.06 9.66 17.09
N LEU A 50 -16.01 10.91 16.64
CA LEU A 50 -15.02 11.38 15.67
C LEU A 50 -13.59 11.31 16.21
N SER A 51 -13.40 11.58 17.51
CA SER A 51 -12.10 11.42 18.17
C SER A 51 -11.65 9.96 18.21
N ASN A 52 -12.54 9.04 18.58
CA ASN A 52 -12.27 7.60 18.64
C ASN A 52 -12.03 7.01 17.25
N GLU A 53 -12.88 7.34 16.28
CA GLU A 53 -12.76 6.81 14.90
C GLU A 53 -11.53 7.38 14.19
N ALA A 54 -11.17 8.64 14.42
CA ALA A 54 -9.94 9.20 13.89
C ALA A 54 -8.71 8.39 14.32
N ASN A 55 -8.64 8.02 15.60
CA ASN A 55 -7.57 7.16 16.12
C ASN A 55 -7.60 5.77 15.46
N LEU A 56 -8.76 5.11 15.41
CA LEU A 56 -8.91 3.77 14.83
C LEU A 56 -8.53 3.72 13.35
N HIS A 57 -8.74 4.83 12.64
CA HIS A 57 -8.36 4.97 11.22
C HIS A 57 -6.95 5.56 11.01
N GLY A 58 -6.14 5.69 12.07
CA GLY A 58 -4.78 6.22 12.00
C GLY A 58 -4.71 7.66 11.49
N ARG A 59 -5.76 8.47 11.77
CA ARG A 59 -5.83 9.88 11.43
C ARG A 59 -5.46 10.74 12.64
N ASP A 60 -4.85 11.90 12.41
CA ASP A 60 -4.52 12.85 13.47
C ASP A 60 -5.75 13.57 14.02
N ALA A 61 -6.85 13.57 13.26
CA ALA A 61 -8.10 14.19 13.65
C ALA A 61 -9.29 13.67 12.84
N GLY A 62 -10.47 13.72 13.45
CA GLY A 62 -11.76 13.69 12.78
C GLY A 62 -12.23 15.10 12.43
N TRP A 63 -13.27 15.20 11.63
CA TRP A 63 -13.83 16.46 11.16
C TRP A 63 -15.34 16.53 11.34
N LEU A 64 -15.80 17.60 12.00
CA LEU A 64 -17.21 17.94 12.06
C LEU A 64 -17.44 19.21 11.25
N ILE A 65 -18.24 19.11 10.20
CA ILE A 65 -18.40 20.16 9.20
C ILE A 65 -19.85 20.66 9.21
N PHE A 66 -20.04 21.90 9.61
CA PHE A 66 -21.35 22.56 9.62
C PHE A 66 -21.56 23.43 8.37
N GLY A 67 -22.79 23.46 7.87
CA GLY A 67 -23.16 24.22 6.67
C GLY A 67 -23.06 23.43 5.36
N VAL A 68 -22.95 22.11 5.46
CA VAL A 68 -22.95 21.19 4.31
C VAL A 68 -24.03 20.13 4.53
N LYS A 69 -24.76 19.78 3.47
CA LYS A 69 -25.76 18.70 3.53
C LYS A 69 -25.10 17.34 3.69
N ASP A 70 -25.77 16.49 4.45
CA ASP A 70 -25.41 15.11 4.71
C ASP A 70 -25.42 14.26 3.43
N LYS A 71 -26.45 14.47 2.59
CA LYS A 71 -26.67 13.68 1.39
C LYS A 71 -25.99 14.27 0.17
N THR A 72 -25.39 13.40 -0.63
CA THR A 72 -24.83 13.74 -1.93
C THR A 72 -25.95 14.09 -2.92
N ASP A 73 -25.78 15.16 -3.66
CA ASP A 73 -26.66 15.53 -4.77
C ASP A 73 -26.40 14.59 -5.97
N ALA A 74 -27.47 14.02 -6.50
CA ALA A 74 -27.38 13.02 -7.56
C ALA A 74 -26.86 13.58 -8.91
N LEU A 75 -27.02 14.91 -9.15
CA LEU A 75 -26.58 15.55 -10.40
C LEU A 75 -25.11 15.95 -10.36
N THR A 76 -24.67 16.47 -9.21
CA THR A 76 -23.31 17.00 -9.06
C THR A 76 -22.32 15.97 -8.49
N GLY A 77 -22.80 14.89 -7.88
CA GLY A 77 -22.00 13.90 -7.19
C GLY A 77 -21.28 14.46 -5.94
N THR A 78 -21.73 15.62 -5.45
CA THR A 78 -21.12 16.29 -4.29
C THR A 78 -22.17 16.64 -3.24
N ARG A 79 -21.75 16.79 -1.97
CA ARG A 79 -22.64 17.29 -0.91
C ARG A 79 -22.83 18.80 -1.06
N PRO A 80 -24.10 19.29 -1.16
CA PRO A 80 -24.39 20.72 -1.35
C PRO A 80 -23.98 21.56 -0.12
N VAL A 81 -23.36 22.70 -0.37
CA VAL A 81 -23.11 23.72 0.65
C VAL A 81 -24.36 24.57 0.83
N VAL A 82 -24.76 24.78 2.07
CA VAL A 82 -25.94 25.60 2.43
C VAL A 82 -25.57 26.75 3.38
N GLY A 83 -24.39 26.66 4.02
CA GLY A 83 -23.95 27.58 5.04
C GLY A 83 -24.62 27.37 6.40
N SER A 84 -23.97 27.85 7.46
CA SER A 84 -24.43 27.76 8.85
C SER A 84 -24.17 29.06 9.59
N LEU A 85 -25.06 29.38 10.54
CA LEU A 85 -24.91 30.45 11.54
C LEU A 85 -24.55 29.91 12.95
N TYR A 86 -24.32 28.61 13.06
CA TYR A 86 -23.98 27.96 14.34
C TYR A 86 -22.71 28.54 14.96
N ALA A 87 -22.75 28.79 16.28
CA ALA A 87 -21.66 29.37 17.06
C ALA A 87 -21.10 30.66 16.41
N ALA A 88 -21.99 31.63 16.13
CA ALA A 88 -21.64 32.82 15.38
C ALA A 88 -20.73 33.78 16.16
N SER A 89 -20.77 33.76 17.49
CA SER A 89 -19.94 34.60 18.34
C SER A 89 -18.79 33.82 18.99
N ALA A 90 -17.69 34.53 19.26
CA ALA A 90 -16.56 33.97 20.01
C ALA A 90 -16.95 33.53 21.44
N ALA A 91 -17.91 34.19 22.06
CA ALA A 91 -18.40 33.84 23.38
C ALA A 91 -19.14 32.50 23.40
N GLU A 92 -20.04 32.27 22.41
CA GLU A 92 -20.73 30.98 22.23
C GLU A 92 -19.73 29.85 21.95
N LEU A 93 -18.76 30.08 21.06
CA LEU A 93 -17.75 29.11 20.73
C LEU A 93 -16.91 28.70 21.94
N ASN A 94 -16.48 29.68 22.77
CA ASN A 94 -15.73 29.41 23.98
C ASN A 94 -16.57 28.65 25.02
N ALA A 95 -17.85 28.99 25.17
CA ALA A 95 -18.75 28.27 26.05
C ALA A 95 -18.90 26.80 25.63
N ILE A 96 -19.06 26.53 24.32
CA ILE A 96 -19.16 25.18 23.76
C ILE A 96 -17.85 24.41 24.04
N LYS A 97 -16.69 24.99 23.75
CA LYS A 97 -15.38 24.33 23.99
C LYS A 97 -15.18 23.99 25.48
N LEU A 98 -15.56 24.88 26.36
CA LEU A 98 -15.47 24.65 27.82
C LEU A 98 -16.39 23.48 28.24
N GLN A 99 -17.61 23.43 27.74
CA GLN A 99 -18.53 22.34 28.02
C GLN A 99 -18.01 21.00 27.49
N ILE A 100 -17.43 20.96 26.28
CA ILE A 100 -16.81 19.76 25.72
C ILE A 100 -15.66 19.32 26.62
N TYR A 101 -14.76 20.22 26.99
CA TYR A 101 -13.64 19.93 27.88
C TYR A 101 -14.09 19.33 29.22
N ASN A 102 -15.14 19.90 29.83
CA ASN A 102 -15.64 19.47 31.14
C ASN A 102 -16.40 18.13 31.10
N HIS A 103 -17.00 17.77 29.98
CA HIS A 103 -17.84 16.57 29.87
C HIS A 103 -17.21 15.45 29.07
N THR A 104 -16.00 15.62 28.52
CA THR A 104 -15.22 14.54 27.91
C THR A 104 -14.26 13.93 28.91
N SER A 105 -14.03 12.63 28.81
CA SER A 105 -13.04 11.90 29.61
C SER A 105 -12.25 10.95 28.70
N PRO A 106 -10.91 11.14 28.56
CA PRO A 106 -10.13 12.28 29.05
C PRO A 106 -10.61 13.61 28.49
N SER A 107 -10.35 14.70 29.23
CA SER A 107 -10.76 16.04 28.81
C SER A 107 -10.15 16.42 27.46
N LEU A 108 -11.00 16.74 26.48
CA LEU A 108 -10.60 17.04 25.13
C LEU A 108 -10.61 18.55 24.87
N GLY A 109 -9.42 19.13 24.69
CA GLY A 109 -9.28 20.54 24.29
C GLY A 109 -9.49 20.71 22.79
N LEU A 110 -10.44 21.55 22.38
CA LEU A 110 -10.68 21.85 20.98
C LEU A 110 -10.10 23.22 20.60
N ALA A 111 -9.41 23.26 19.47
CA ALA A 111 -9.06 24.52 18.80
C ALA A 111 -10.31 25.18 18.20
N ASP A 112 -10.19 26.44 17.81
CA ASP A 112 -11.24 27.11 17.06
C ASP A 112 -11.49 26.44 15.71
N PRO A 113 -12.75 26.33 15.27
CA PRO A 113 -13.04 25.77 13.95
C PRO A 113 -12.54 26.72 12.86
N VAL A 114 -12.15 26.12 11.74
CA VAL A 114 -11.79 26.87 10.54
C VAL A 114 -13.07 27.39 9.88
N VAL A 115 -13.12 28.68 9.61
CA VAL A 115 -14.22 29.32 8.87
C VAL A 115 -13.87 29.32 7.39
N VAL A 116 -14.73 28.70 6.59
CA VAL A 116 -14.61 28.69 5.12
C VAL A 116 -15.79 29.43 4.49
N ASN A 117 -15.49 30.54 3.82
CA ASN A 117 -16.49 31.32 3.08
C ASN A 117 -16.63 30.70 1.66
N HIS A 118 -17.55 29.73 1.54
CA HIS A 118 -17.79 29.07 0.27
C HIS A 118 -18.77 29.90 -0.59
N PRO A 119 -18.57 30.00 -1.94
CA PRO A 119 -19.43 30.82 -2.81
C PRO A 119 -20.92 30.42 -2.77
N ASP A 120 -21.21 29.15 -2.52
CA ASP A 120 -22.58 28.62 -2.48
C ASP A 120 -23.28 28.83 -1.10
N CYS A 121 -22.62 29.45 -0.14
CA CYS A 121 -23.23 29.76 1.16
C CYS A 121 -24.36 30.80 0.99
N ALA A 122 -25.45 30.65 1.74
CA ALA A 122 -26.45 31.67 1.88
C ALA A 122 -25.84 32.98 2.46
N PRO A 123 -26.42 34.18 2.19
CA PRO A 123 -25.92 35.42 2.76
C PRO A 123 -25.72 35.33 4.27
N ASP A 124 -24.64 35.92 4.76
CA ASP A 124 -24.25 35.94 6.18
C ASP A 124 -23.94 34.59 6.82
N SER A 125 -24.00 33.50 6.04
CA SER A 125 -23.69 32.15 6.51
C SER A 125 -22.30 31.68 6.04
N ARG A 126 -21.73 30.67 6.70
CA ARG A 126 -20.42 30.14 6.42
C ARG A 126 -20.33 28.63 6.65
N VAL A 127 -19.31 27.97 6.14
CA VAL A 127 -18.96 26.60 6.52
C VAL A 127 -18.01 26.66 7.71
N LEU A 128 -18.31 25.86 8.75
CA LEU A 128 -17.43 25.71 9.91
C LEU A 128 -16.83 24.29 9.86
N MET A 129 -15.51 24.20 9.73
CA MET A 129 -14.80 22.94 9.77
C MET A 129 -14.11 22.78 11.14
N TRP A 130 -14.67 21.92 11.98
CA TRP A 130 -14.13 21.68 13.31
C TRP A 130 -13.23 20.45 13.31
N ARG A 131 -11.94 20.69 13.57
CA ARG A 131 -10.94 19.63 13.72
C ARG A 131 -11.03 19.04 15.12
N ILE A 132 -11.41 17.78 15.21
CA ILE A 132 -11.53 17.02 16.45
C ILE A 132 -10.28 16.16 16.61
N PRO A 133 -9.39 16.41 17.58
CA PRO A 133 -8.19 15.62 17.78
C PRO A 133 -8.52 14.13 17.94
N ALA A 134 -7.72 13.26 17.36
CA ALA A 134 -7.85 11.83 17.56
C ALA A 134 -7.67 11.49 19.06
N ALA A 135 -8.39 10.47 19.52
CA ALA A 135 -8.18 9.92 20.85
C ALA A 135 -6.71 9.52 21.04
N SER A 136 -6.14 9.84 22.16
CA SER A 136 -4.77 9.43 22.47
C SER A 136 -4.68 7.89 22.52
N PRO A 137 -3.58 7.28 22.07
CA PRO A 137 -3.41 5.84 22.15
C PRO A 137 -3.72 5.31 23.56
N GLY A 138 -4.63 4.34 23.64
CA GLY A 138 -5.06 3.73 24.88
C GLY A 138 -6.08 4.49 25.71
N LEU A 139 -6.42 5.69 25.33
CA LEU A 139 -7.33 6.56 26.06
C LEU A 139 -8.54 6.93 25.17
N PRO A 140 -9.51 6.02 24.99
CA PRO A 140 -10.72 6.33 24.25
C PRO A 140 -11.48 7.49 24.93
N VAL A 141 -12.01 8.38 24.12
CA VAL A 141 -12.73 9.57 24.59
C VAL A 141 -14.19 9.22 24.86
N ALA A 142 -14.65 9.46 26.09
CA ALA A 142 -16.05 9.35 26.46
C ALA A 142 -16.72 10.73 26.50
N TRP A 143 -18.01 10.80 26.20
CA TRP A 143 -18.90 11.94 26.49
C TRP A 143 -19.84 11.58 27.62
N LYS A 144 -19.79 12.34 28.73
CA LYS A 144 -20.59 12.06 29.94
C LYS A 144 -20.53 10.60 30.39
N GLY A 145 -19.33 9.98 30.33
CA GLY A 145 -19.08 8.61 30.73
C GLY A 145 -19.45 7.53 29.68
N HIS A 146 -19.99 7.90 28.53
CA HIS A 146 -20.33 6.97 27.46
C HIS A 146 -19.36 7.09 26.29
N TYR A 147 -18.84 5.96 25.77
CA TYR A 147 -18.00 5.91 24.60
C TYR A 147 -18.87 5.82 23.36
N TYR A 148 -18.65 6.72 22.41
CA TYR A 148 -19.35 6.73 21.12
C TYR A 148 -18.41 6.41 19.97
N GLY A 149 -18.96 5.79 18.95
CA GLY A 149 -18.31 5.46 17.70
C GLY A 149 -19.29 5.56 16.54
N ARG A 150 -18.81 5.24 15.35
CA ARG A 150 -19.64 5.22 14.14
C ARG A 150 -19.55 3.85 13.47
N SER A 151 -20.63 3.46 12.80
CA SER A 151 -20.69 2.33 11.87
C SER A 151 -21.23 2.85 10.56
N GLY A 152 -20.32 3.18 9.63
CA GLY A 152 -20.66 3.98 8.45
C GLY A 152 -21.18 5.37 8.86
N GLU A 153 -22.41 5.71 8.43
CA GLU A 153 -23.06 7.00 8.73
C GLU A 153 -23.76 7.04 10.10
N SER A 154 -23.90 5.90 10.79
CA SER A 154 -24.67 5.81 12.02
C SER A 154 -23.82 6.06 13.26
N LEU A 155 -24.21 7.05 14.07
CA LEU A 155 -23.66 7.31 15.39
C LEU A 155 -24.28 6.35 16.41
N GLY A 156 -23.46 5.74 17.27
CA GLY A 156 -23.93 4.83 18.30
C GLY A 156 -22.89 4.61 19.41
N ALA A 157 -23.18 3.65 20.30
CA ALA A 157 -22.20 3.24 21.29
C ALA A 157 -20.99 2.62 20.58
N LEU A 158 -19.78 2.92 21.06
CA LEU A 158 -18.55 2.33 20.54
C LEU A 158 -18.56 0.83 20.79
N PRO A 159 -18.48 -0.02 19.74
CA PRO A 159 -18.47 -1.48 19.89
C PRO A 159 -17.27 -1.95 20.74
N LEU A 160 -17.44 -3.05 21.49
CA LEU A 160 -16.39 -3.56 22.39
C LEU A 160 -15.08 -3.84 21.67
N ASN A 161 -15.12 -4.41 20.47
CA ASN A 161 -13.92 -4.67 19.67
C ASN A 161 -13.17 -3.37 19.30
N LYS A 162 -13.89 -2.29 18.96
CA LYS A 162 -13.29 -0.96 18.69
C LYS A 162 -12.75 -0.33 19.99
N LEU A 163 -13.47 -0.47 21.10
CA LEU A 163 -13.05 -0.01 22.42
C LEU A 163 -11.77 -0.72 22.87
N ASP A 164 -11.70 -2.03 22.71
CA ASP A 164 -10.51 -2.82 23.03
C ASP A 164 -9.33 -2.46 22.11
N ALA A 165 -9.58 -2.27 20.82
CA ALA A 165 -8.55 -1.81 19.88
C ALA A 165 -7.95 -0.46 20.28
N LEU A 166 -8.75 0.48 20.82
CA LEU A 166 -8.25 1.75 21.36
C LEU A 166 -7.45 1.51 22.67
N ARG A 167 -7.97 0.71 23.59
CA ARG A 167 -7.35 0.46 24.90
C ARG A 167 -6.03 -0.26 24.80
N VAL A 168 -5.92 -1.26 23.92
CA VAL A 168 -4.70 -2.01 23.68
C VAL A 168 -3.56 -1.10 23.19
N GLN A 169 -3.86 0.04 22.58
CA GLN A 169 -2.83 1.01 22.17
C GLN A 169 -2.06 1.64 23.33
N SER A 170 -2.65 1.74 24.56
CA SER A 170 -1.91 2.21 25.76
C SER A 170 -1.01 1.13 26.34
N VAL A 171 -1.34 -0.12 26.07
CA VAL A 171 -0.63 -1.30 26.53
C VAL A 171 0.29 -1.81 25.42
N MET A 172 0.80 -0.95 24.56
CA MET A 172 2.08 -1.24 23.90
C MET A 172 3.20 -1.10 24.95
N GLN A 173 3.01 -1.78 26.08
CA GLN A 173 4.12 -2.18 26.90
C GLN A 173 4.97 -3.04 25.96
N ASP A 174 6.16 -2.57 25.67
CA ASP A 174 7.11 -3.35 24.87
C ASP A 174 7.22 -4.74 25.49
N TRP A 175 6.50 -5.70 24.90
CA TRP A 175 6.43 -7.07 25.40
C TRP A 175 7.84 -7.66 25.51
N SER A 176 8.75 -7.27 24.63
CA SER A 176 10.12 -7.75 24.59
C SER A 176 11.01 -7.20 25.68
N ALA A 177 10.68 -6.02 26.24
CA ALA A 177 11.41 -5.41 27.34
C ALA A 177 11.09 -6.01 28.72
N VAL A 178 10.04 -6.82 28.83
CA VAL A 178 9.64 -7.45 30.10
C VAL A 178 10.75 -8.39 30.58
N VAL A 179 11.13 -8.24 31.84
CA VAL A 179 12.09 -9.11 32.51
C VAL A 179 11.49 -10.50 32.69
N ALA A 180 12.19 -11.53 32.25
CA ALA A 180 11.71 -12.90 32.19
C ALA A 180 12.31 -13.79 33.29
N THR A 181 13.63 -13.75 33.50
CA THR A 181 14.34 -14.68 34.41
C THR A 181 15.70 -14.11 34.84
N ASP A 182 16.23 -14.65 35.91
CA ASP A 182 17.61 -14.45 36.37
C ASP A 182 18.54 -15.62 36.02
N ASP A 183 18.01 -16.65 35.36
CA ASP A 183 18.79 -17.82 34.94
C ASP A 183 19.57 -17.57 33.63
N TRP A 184 20.82 -17.20 33.76
CA TRP A 184 21.74 -16.95 32.63
C TRP A 184 22.12 -18.24 31.88
N SER A 185 21.93 -19.42 32.48
CA SER A 185 22.25 -20.70 31.83
C SER A 185 21.34 -21.00 30.64
N LEU A 186 20.20 -20.28 30.52
CA LEU A 186 19.28 -20.35 29.41
C LEU A 186 19.79 -19.72 28.12
N LEU A 187 20.90 -18.94 28.19
CA LEU A 187 21.51 -18.38 27.00
C LEU A 187 22.34 -19.43 26.24
N ASP A 188 22.28 -19.38 24.92
CA ASP A 188 23.06 -20.23 24.02
C ASP A 188 24.43 -19.60 23.75
N ALA A 189 25.52 -20.32 24.02
CA ALA A 189 26.88 -19.81 23.88
C ALA A 189 27.22 -19.47 22.41
N LYS A 190 26.75 -20.27 21.45
CA LYS A 190 26.99 -20.02 20.01
C LYS A 190 26.22 -18.81 19.53
N ALA A 191 25.01 -18.62 20.05
CA ALA A 191 24.21 -17.42 19.73
C ALA A 191 24.86 -16.14 20.27
N ILE A 192 25.46 -16.20 21.47
CA ILE A 192 26.19 -15.07 22.04
C ILE A 192 27.43 -14.76 21.18
N GLU A 193 28.20 -15.78 20.80
CA GLU A 193 29.41 -15.61 19.95
C GLU A 193 29.03 -14.98 18.60
N LEU A 194 28.00 -15.51 17.93
CA LEU A 194 27.45 -14.95 16.68
C LEU A 194 27.01 -13.50 16.85
N ALA A 195 26.27 -13.21 17.92
CA ALA A 195 25.79 -11.86 18.19
C ALA A 195 26.93 -10.88 18.46
N GLN A 196 28.00 -11.30 19.16
CA GLN A 196 29.18 -10.48 19.35
C GLN A 196 29.93 -10.21 18.03
N ASP A 197 29.98 -11.17 17.12
CA ASP A 197 30.61 -10.99 15.82
C ASP A 197 29.78 -10.06 14.91
N LEU A 198 28.47 -10.14 14.98
CA LEU A 198 27.55 -9.20 14.33
C LEU A 198 27.76 -7.78 14.88
N TYR A 199 27.81 -7.63 16.20
CA TYR A 199 28.06 -6.36 16.87
C TYR A 199 29.41 -5.75 16.47
N LYS A 200 30.50 -6.56 16.40
CA LYS A 200 31.80 -6.11 15.92
C LYS A 200 31.77 -5.60 14.49
N ARG A 201 31.03 -6.30 13.60
CA ARG A 201 30.89 -5.87 12.20
C ARG A 201 30.22 -4.49 12.10
N ARG A 202 29.14 -4.27 12.82
CA ARG A 202 28.44 -2.98 12.85
C ARG A 202 29.33 -1.84 13.34
N HIS A 203 30.12 -2.10 14.35
CA HIS A 203 30.99 -1.10 14.98
C HIS A 203 32.43 -1.11 14.46
N ALA A 204 32.70 -1.74 13.32
CA ALA A 204 34.04 -1.90 12.77
C ALA A 204 34.83 -0.59 12.60
N THR A 205 34.14 0.55 12.39
CA THR A 205 34.75 1.88 12.28
C THR A 205 34.94 2.59 13.63
N HIS A 206 34.50 2.00 14.75
CA HIS A 206 34.52 2.60 16.08
C HIS A 206 35.44 1.83 17.00
N SER A 207 36.77 2.04 16.87
CA SER A 207 37.79 1.29 17.63
C SER A 207 37.55 1.27 19.14
N HIS A 208 37.15 2.41 19.73
CA HIS A 208 36.83 2.53 21.16
C HIS A 208 35.69 1.62 21.63
N VAL A 209 34.70 1.34 20.76
CA VAL A 209 33.59 0.42 21.05
C VAL A 209 34.10 -1.03 21.04
N LEU A 210 34.96 -1.36 20.09
CA LEU A 210 35.55 -2.69 19.96
C LEU A 210 36.51 -2.99 21.13
N ASP A 211 37.34 -2.01 21.52
CA ASP A 211 38.22 -2.13 22.67
C ASP A 211 37.42 -2.32 23.98
N ALA A 212 36.33 -1.55 24.12
CA ALA A 212 35.43 -1.71 25.27
C ALA A 212 34.77 -3.10 25.31
N LEU A 213 34.43 -3.69 24.17
CA LEU A 213 33.82 -5.03 24.10
C LEU A 213 34.80 -6.10 24.58
N GLN A 214 36.12 -5.99 24.27
CA GLN A 214 37.12 -6.95 24.69
C GLN A 214 37.30 -7.02 26.22
N HIS A 215 36.98 -5.92 26.92
CA HIS A 215 37.15 -5.80 28.38
C HIS A 215 35.85 -5.94 29.16
N ARG A 216 34.69 -6.06 28.48
CA ARG A 216 33.38 -6.22 29.12
C ARG A 216 33.02 -7.68 29.29
N SER A 217 32.39 -8.00 30.44
CA SER A 217 31.74 -9.29 30.61
C SER A 217 30.53 -9.39 29.65
N VAL A 218 30.10 -10.62 29.35
CA VAL A 218 28.86 -10.85 28.56
C VAL A 218 27.67 -10.19 29.25
N SER A 219 27.66 -10.24 30.61
CA SER A 219 26.60 -9.59 31.39
C SER A 219 26.54 -8.07 31.14
N ASP A 220 27.69 -7.38 31.25
CA ASP A 220 27.75 -5.93 31.05
C ASP A 220 27.40 -5.52 29.61
N TRP A 221 27.80 -6.33 28.64
CA TRP A 221 27.46 -6.12 27.24
C TRP A 221 25.96 -6.25 27.01
N LEU A 222 25.30 -7.29 27.55
CA LEU A 222 23.85 -7.47 27.43
C LEU A 222 23.06 -6.39 28.19
N HIS A 223 23.57 -5.87 29.31
CA HIS A 223 23.00 -4.69 29.98
C HIS A 223 23.09 -3.44 29.09
N GLY A 224 24.22 -3.24 28.39
CA GLY A 224 24.39 -2.16 27.41
C GLY A 224 23.38 -2.22 26.27
N LEU A 225 23.04 -3.42 25.81
CA LEU A 225 22.02 -3.68 24.78
C LEU A 225 20.57 -3.66 25.33
N ARG A 226 20.37 -3.43 26.63
CA ARG A 226 19.08 -3.56 27.33
C ARG A 226 18.44 -4.95 27.24
N LEU A 227 19.24 -5.96 26.92
CA LEU A 227 18.84 -7.37 26.94
C LEU A 227 18.86 -7.95 28.36
N ALA A 228 19.55 -7.27 29.29
CA ALA A 228 19.48 -7.55 30.71
C ALA A 228 19.21 -6.26 31.49
N VAL A 229 18.45 -6.35 32.59
CA VAL A 229 18.09 -5.24 33.49
C VAL A 229 18.22 -5.73 34.93
N ASN A 230 19.01 -5.05 35.74
CA ASN A 230 19.25 -5.39 37.15
C ASN A 230 19.64 -6.87 37.35
N GLY A 231 20.52 -7.39 36.52
CA GLY A 231 21.03 -8.77 36.59
C GLY A 231 20.04 -9.83 36.07
N ARG A 232 18.91 -9.44 35.49
CA ARG A 232 17.88 -10.35 34.99
C ARG A 232 17.71 -10.19 33.48
N LEU A 233 17.45 -11.28 32.77
CA LEU A 233 17.28 -11.32 31.32
C LEU A 233 15.87 -10.85 30.92
N THR A 234 15.80 -10.08 29.83
CA THR A 234 14.52 -9.68 29.21
C THR A 234 14.02 -10.75 28.25
N ARG A 235 12.74 -10.67 27.87
CA ARG A 235 12.18 -11.54 26.80
C ARG A 235 12.93 -11.36 25.47
N ALA A 236 13.40 -10.16 25.16
CA ALA A 236 14.23 -9.91 23.97
C ALA A 236 15.53 -10.73 24.00
N ALA A 237 16.20 -10.81 25.16
CA ALA A 237 17.41 -11.65 25.32
C ALA A 237 17.12 -13.12 25.04
N LEU A 238 16.02 -13.63 25.64
CA LEU A 238 15.64 -15.04 25.48
C LEU A 238 15.25 -15.36 24.03
N ILE A 239 14.57 -14.44 23.33
CA ILE A 239 14.21 -14.65 21.91
C ILE A 239 15.45 -14.67 21.03
N LEU A 240 16.35 -13.71 21.19
CA LEU A 240 17.52 -13.59 20.32
C LEU A 240 18.58 -14.64 20.61
N LEU A 241 18.87 -14.88 21.90
CA LEU A 241 20.05 -15.60 22.35
C LEU A 241 19.75 -16.83 23.20
N GLY A 242 18.48 -17.05 23.56
CA GLY A 242 18.10 -18.14 24.45
C GLY A 242 18.08 -19.50 23.76
N LYS A 243 18.44 -20.57 24.50
CA LYS A 243 18.23 -21.95 24.09
C LYS A 243 16.75 -22.24 23.87
N PRO A 244 16.37 -23.33 23.17
CA PRO A 244 14.96 -23.69 22.97
C PRO A 244 14.13 -23.76 24.27
N GLU A 245 14.73 -24.20 25.37
CA GLU A 245 14.09 -24.30 26.68
C GLU A 245 13.71 -22.94 27.28
N ALA A 246 14.41 -21.88 26.88
CA ALA A 246 14.12 -20.52 27.32
C ALA A 246 12.71 -20.06 26.92
N ALA A 247 12.09 -20.69 25.94
CA ALA A 247 10.72 -20.41 25.53
C ALA A 247 9.69 -20.57 26.67
N ALA A 248 9.92 -21.43 27.63
CA ALA A 248 9.06 -21.62 28.80
C ALA A 248 8.94 -20.35 29.67
N PHE A 249 9.92 -19.45 29.64
CA PHE A 249 9.98 -18.21 30.42
C PHE A 249 9.37 -17.00 29.70
N LEU A 250 8.86 -17.16 28.49
CA LEU A 250 8.29 -16.07 27.69
C LEU A 250 6.82 -15.78 28.04
N GLY A 251 6.18 -16.66 28.81
CA GLY A 251 4.81 -16.43 29.32
C GLY A 251 3.74 -16.43 28.24
N GLY A 252 3.95 -17.18 27.16
CA GLY A 252 3.01 -17.30 26.05
C GLY A 252 3.41 -18.38 25.04
N PRO A 253 2.81 -18.40 23.84
CA PRO A 253 3.20 -19.32 22.78
C PRO A 253 4.65 -19.17 22.40
N THR A 254 5.30 -20.29 22.09
CA THR A 254 6.72 -20.34 21.72
C THR A 254 6.98 -19.57 20.43
N PRO A 255 7.80 -18.50 20.47
CA PRO A 255 8.25 -17.82 19.24
C PRO A 255 9.08 -18.78 18.38
N ARG A 256 8.79 -18.78 17.09
CA ARG A 256 9.60 -19.54 16.10
C ARG A 256 9.45 -18.97 14.72
N LEU A 257 10.43 -19.23 13.87
CA LEU A 257 10.33 -18.98 12.45
C LEU A 257 9.83 -20.24 11.75
N SER A 258 9.09 -20.07 10.67
CA SER A 258 8.56 -21.18 9.88
C SER A 258 8.72 -20.90 8.41
N TRP A 259 9.34 -21.81 7.69
CA TRP A 259 9.43 -21.80 6.25
C TRP A 259 8.50 -22.85 5.67
N LEU A 260 7.70 -22.49 4.68
CA LEU A 260 6.78 -23.35 3.95
C LEU A 260 7.08 -23.22 2.46
N LEU A 261 7.25 -24.35 1.78
CA LEU A 261 7.36 -24.42 0.33
C LEU A 261 6.01 -24.82 -0.23
N THR A 262 5.47 -24.02 -1.15
CA THR A 262 4.20 -24.30 -1.83
C THR A 262 4.40 -24.46 -3.35
N ASP A 263 3.47 -25.15 -3.96
CA ASP A 263 3.37 -25.24 -5.44
C ASP A 263 2.50 -24.09 -6.01
N HIS A 264 2.19 -24.19 -7.31
CA HIS A 264 1.36 -23.20 -8.03
C HIS A 264 -0.10 -23.16 -7.59
N THR A 265 -0.59 -24.22 -6.92
CA THR A 265 -1.95 -24.30 -6.37
C THR A 265 -2.03 -23.77 -4.95
N GLY A 266 -0.89 -23.52 -4.31
CA GLY A 266 -0.78 -23.11 -2.91
C GLY A 266 -0.67 -24.29 -1.94
N ASP A 267 -0.58 -25.53 -2.46
CA ASP A 267 -0.44 -26.72 -1.61
C ASP A 267 0.98 -26.82 -1.06
N ILE A 268 1.06 -27.13 0.27
CA ILE A 268 2.33 -27.22 0.97
C ILE A 268 3.06 -28.50 0.54
N GLN A 269 4.22 -28.33 -0.07
CA GLN A 269 5.11 -29.43 -0.49
C GLN A 269 6.00 -29.90 0.67
N THR A 270 6.54 -28.95 1.43
CA THR A 270 7.37 -29.21 2.61
C THR A 270 7.39 -27.99 3.51
N HIS A 271 7.80 -28.18 4.76
CA HIS A 271 7.96 -27.10 5.71
C HIS A 271 9.07 -27.41 6.72
N GLN A 272 9.57 -26.35 7.35
CA GLN A 272 10.53 -26.46 8.45
C GLN A 272 10.27 -25.35 9.47
N HIS A 273 10.41 -25.71 10.74
CA HIS A 273 10.36 -24.77 11.85
C HIS A 273 11.75 -24.58 12.43
N PHE A 274 12.05 -23.34 12.84
CA PHE A 274 13.29 -22.95 13.47
C PHE A 274 12.95 -22.37 14.83
N ASP A 275 13.43 -23.02 15.86
CA ASP A 275 13.22 -22.61 17.25
C ASP A 275 14.29 -21.57 17.67
N LEU A 276 14.24 -21.13 18.93
CA LEU A 276 15.24 -20.24 19.52
C LEU A 276 16.65 -20.89 19.48
N PRO A 277 17.69 -20.09 19.42
CA PRO A 277 17.76 -18.63 19.39
C PRO A 277 17.52 -18.05 17.99
N LEU A 278 16.75 -16.93 17.89
CA LEU A 278 16.40 -16.37 16.58
C LEU A 278 17.59 -15.81 15.80
N VAL A 279 18.65 -15.35 16.46
CA VAL A 279 19.86 -14.88 15.74
C VAL A 279 20.46 -15.97 14.85
N VAL A 280 20.36 -17.24 15.26
CA VAL A 280 20.80 -18.42 14.48
C VAL A 280 19.69 -18.85 13.50
N ALA A 281 18.45 -18.87 13.96
CA ALA A 281 17.30 -19.30 13.18
C ALA A 281 17.08 -18.46 11.90
N ILE A 282 17.40 -17.15 11.93
CA ILE A 282 17.35 -16.25 10.78
C ILE A 282 18.22 -16.78 9.64
N ASP A 283 19.50 -17.03 9.89
CA ASP A 283 20.43 -17.50 8.87
C ASP A 283 20.07 -18.91 8.38
N GLN A 284 19.61 -19.78 9.28
CA GLN A 284 19.12 -21.11 8.90
C GLN A 284 17.92 -21.03 7.96
N LEU A 285 16.95 -20.15 8.23
CA LEU A 285 15.79 -19.96 7.36
C LEU A 285 16.19 -19.39 6.01
N VAL A 286 17.00 -18.31 5.99
CA VAL A 286 17.45 -17.67 4.75
C VAL A 286 18.21 -18.67 3.87
N SER A 287 19.04 -19.54 4.45
CA SER A 287 19.78 -20.57 3.72
C SER A 287 18.89 -21.64 3.06
N LYS A 288 17.62 -21.77 3.46
CA LYS A 288 16.64 -22.69 2.85
C LYS A 288 16.00 -22.13 1.61
N LEU A 289 15.97 -20.81 1.46
CA LEU A 289 15.34 -20.16 0.32
C LEU A 289 16.06 -20.49 -0.99
N ARG A 290 15.30 -20.80 -2.03
CA ARG A 290 15.84 -21.15 -3.34
C ARG A 290 16.18 -19.89 -4.12
N ILE A 291 17.44 -19.48 -4.04
CA ILE A 291 17.95 -18.35 -4.82
C ILE A 291 18.41 -18.87 -6.17
N ILE A 292 17.70 -18.49 -7.24
CA ILE A 292 18.01 -18.86 -8.63
C ILE A 292 18.38 -17.62 -9.44
N VAL A 293 19.18 -17.81 -10.48
CA VAL A 293 19.52 -16.73 -11.42
C VAL A 293 18.42 -16.57 -12.45
N VAL A 294 17.87 -15.37 -12.56
CA VAL A 294 16.89 -14.97 -13.59
C VAL A 294 17.63 -14.19 -14.67
N ASN A 295 17.41 -14.58 -15.91
CA ASN A 295 18.01 -13.94 -17.08
C ASN A 295 17.01 -12.95 -17.66
N LEU A 296 17.27 -11.64 -17.51
CA LEU A 296 16.48 -10.57 -18.11
C LEU A 296 17.22 -10.07 -19.36
N LEU A 297 16.53 -10.01 -20.50
CA LEU A 297 17.12 -9.45 -21.72
C LEU A 297 16.78 -7.96 -21.83
N PRO A 298 17.76 -7.05 -21.65
CA PRO A 298 17.51 -5.64 -21.84
C PRO A 298 17.16 -5.31 -23.29
N PRO A 299 16.33 -4.28 -23.54
CA PRO A 299 16.01 -3.84 -24.89
C PRO A 299 17.27 -3.49 -25.67
N ARG A 300 17.35 -3.93 -26.94
CA ARG A 300 18.48 -3.65 -27.85
C ARG A 300 19.86 -4.19 -27.38
N GLN A 301 19.88 -5.07 -26.39
CA GLN A 301 21.11 -5.75 -25.97
C GLN A 301 21.05 -7.24 -26.34
N THR A 302 22.21 -7.80 -26.67
CA THR A 302 22.34 -9.23 -27.00
C THR A 302 22.73 -10.07 -25.79
N ALA A 303 23.28 -9.43 -24.75
CA ALA A 303 23.69 -10.08 -23.51
C ALA A 303 22.59 -9.98 -22.45
N PRO A 304 22.17 -11.09 -21.83
CA PRO A 304 21.22 -11.07 -20.73
C PRO A 304 21.83 -10.47 -19.46
N LEU A 305 21.00 -9.77 -18.70
CA LEU A 305 21.30 -9.35 -17.33
C LEU A 305 20.96 -10.51 -16.39
N ASN A 306 21.96 -11.04 -15.71
CA ASN A 306 21.81 -12.15 -14.78
C ASN A 306 21.64 -11.61 -13.37
N LEU A 307 20.46 -11.80 -12.78
CA LEU A 307 20.14 -11.34 -11.43
C LEU A 307 19.63 -12.52 -10.58
N PRO A 308 20.00 -12.59 -9.28
CA PRO A 308 19.31 -13.53 -8.40
C PRO A 308 17.82 -13.14 -8.33
N ASN A 309 16.91 -14.12 -8.22
CA ASN A 309 15.47 -13.86 -8.15
C ASN A 309 15.08 -12.99 -6.95
N TYR A 310 15.80 -13.10 -5.84
CA TYR A 310 15.61 -12.28 -4.64
C TYR A 310 16.92 -11.59 -4.26
N ASP A 311 16.78 -10.41 -3.66
CA ASP A 311 17.89 -9.65 -3.08
C ASP A 311 18.05 -10.04 -1.61
N ASP A 312 19.26 -10.36 -1.17
CA ASP A 312 19.53 -10.81 0.20
C ASP A 312 19.12 -9.75 1.23
N TRP A 313 19.41 -8.48 0.96
CA TRP A 313 19.02 -7.39 1.85
C TRP A 313 17.48 -7.28 1.97
N VAL A 314 16.76 -7.41 0.86
CA VAL A 314 15.28 -7.33 0.83
C VAL A 314 14.65 -8.48 1.63
N ILE A 315 15.19 -9.71 1.48
CA ILE A 315 14.73 -10.87 2.24
C ILE A 315 14.94 -10.64 3.75
N ARG A 316 16.16 -10.24 4.14
CA ARG A 316 16.52 -10.03 5.53
C ARG A 316 15.69 -8.91 6.14
N GLU A 317 15.55 -7.78 5.46
CA GLU A 317 14.72 -6.66 5.93
C GLU A 317 13.25 -7.07 6.15
N ALA A 318 12.66 -7.83 5.22
CA ALA A 318 11.28 -8.32 5.37
C ALA A 318 11.16 -9.27 6.57
N LEU A 319 12.11 -10.19 6.76
CA LEU A 319 12.11 -11.13 7.87
C LEU A 319 12.33 -10.43 9.23
N HIS A 320 13.28 -9.52 9.30
CA HIS A 320 13.60 -8.77 10.51
C HIS A 320 12.44 -7.87 10.94
N ASN A 321 11.77 -7.22 9.98
CA ASN A 321 10.56 -6.45 10.24
C ASN A 321 9.45 -7.34 10.81
N CYS A 322 9.25 -8.54 10.27
CA CYS A 322 8.29 -9.50 10.84
C CYS A 322 8.64 -9.86 12.29
N ILE A 323 9.91 -10.08 12.62
CA ILE A 323 10.36 -10.41 13.98
C ILE A 323 10.16 -9.21 14.92
N ALA A 324 10.55 -8.00 14.51
CA ALA A 324 10.44 -6.79 15.32
C ALA A 324 9.00 -6.35 15.56
N HIS A 325 8.08 -6.67 14.64
CA HIS A 325 6.67 -6.28 14.70
C HIS A 325 5.71 -7.41 15.06
N GLN A 326 6.19 -8.66 15.22
CA GLN A 326 5.37 -9.79 15.67
C GLN A 326 4.67 -9.47 16.98
N ASP A 327 3.38 -9.75 17.07
CA ASP A 327 2.63 -9.72 18.32
C ASP A 327 2.83 -11.04 19.07
N TYR A 328 3.86 -11.09 19.90
CA TYR A 328 4.20 -12.28 20.68
C TYR A 328 3.21 -12.56 21.80
N ALA A 329 2.36 -11.61 22.18
CA ALA A 329 1.31 -11.82 23.16
C ALA A 329 0.13 -12.62 22.59
N GLN A 330 -0.18 -12.41 21.30
CA GLN A 330 -1.16 -13.23 20.58
C GLN A 330 -0.60 -14.60 20.18
N GLY A 331 0.69 -14.80 20.35
CA GLY A 331 1.40 -16.01 19.96
C GLY A 331 1.79 -15.99 18.50
N GLY A 332 1.67 -17.15 17.89
CA GLY A 332 1.93 -17.26 16.48
C GLY A 332 3.39 -17.36 16.10
N ARG A 333 3.57 -17.49 14.83
CA ARG A 333 4.84 -17.76 14.19
C ARG A 333 5.08 -16.70 13.14
N VAL A 334 6.29 -16.21 13.06
CA VAL A 334 6.74 -15.53 11.85
C VAL A 334 6.84 -16.59 10.76
N ARG A 335 6.13 -16.39 9.66
CA ARG A 335 6.05 -17.38 8.59
C ARG A 335 6.58 -16.80 7.28
N VAL A 336 7.45 -17.56 6.62
CA VAL A 336 7.92 -17.29 5.27
C VAL A 336 7.37 -18.40 4.36
N THR A 337 6.50 -18.03 3.44
CA THR A 337 5.94 -18.95 2.43
C THR A 337 6.66 -18.70 1.12
N GLU A 338 7.33 -19.73 0.63
CA GLU A 338 8.02 -19.73 -0.65
C GLU A 338 7.13 -20.38 -1.69
N ALA A 339 6.62 -19.59 -2.62
CA ALA A 339 5.90 -20.01 -3.81
C ALA A 339 6.84 -20.02 -5.04
N PRO A 340 6.43 -20.58 -6.19
CA PRO A 340 7.27 -20.64 -7.39
C PRO A 340 7.72 -19.29 -7.94
N ASP A 341 7.02 -18.19 -7.62
CA ASP A 341 7.22 -16.86 -8.15
C ASP A 341 7.41 -15.76 -7.10
N SER A 342 7.23 -16.09 -5.83
CA SER A 342 7.24 -15.10 -4.75
C SER A 342 7.60 -15.69 -3.38
N LEU A 343 8.10 -14.81 -2.49
CA LEU A 343 8.22 -15.04 -1.06
C LEU A 343 7.18 -14.20 -0.35
N THR A 344 6.41 -14.80 0.57
CA THR A 344 5.46 -14.09 1.42
C THR A 344 5.90 -14.18 2.87
N PHE A 345 6.16 -13.04 3.49
CA PHE A 345 6.51 -12.89 4.89
C PHE A 345 5.28 -12.49 5.67
N PHE A 346 5.01 -13.16 6.77
CA PHE A 346 3.79 -12.99 7.57
C PHE A 346 4.11 -12.90 9.06
N ASN A 347 3.48 -11.93 9.73
CA ASN A 347 3.46 -11.80 11.18
C ASN A 347 2.09 -11.37 11.70
N LEU A 348 1.80 -11.70 12.96
CA LEU A 348 0.65 -11.16 13.68
C LEU A 348 0.94 -9.75 14.17
N GLY A 349 -0.12 -8.95 14.29
CA GLY A 349 -0.09 -7.57 14.74
C GLY A 349 -0.47 -6.57 13.65
N SER A 350 -1.00 -5.42 14.04
CA SER A 350 -1.41 -4.36 13.13
C SER A 350 -0.21 -3.71 12.43
N PHE A 351 -0.44 -3.21 11.22
CA PHE A 351 0.54 -2.39 10.51
C PHE A 351 0.57 -1.00 11.13
N LEU A 352 1.54 -0.76 12.03
CA LEU A 352 1.63 0.47 12.84
C LEU A 352 1.65 1.77 12.02
N PRO A 353 2.27 1.82 10.83
CA PRO A 353 2.23 3.01 9.98
C PRO A 353 0.85 3.36 9.43
N GLY A 354 -0.11 2.44 9.46
CA GLY A 354 -1.46 2.61 8.93
C GLY A 354 -1.57 2.48 7.42
N SER A 355 -0.61 2.96 6.63
CA SER A 355 -0.56 2.74 5.18
C SER A 355 0.87 2.74 4.64
N VAL A 356 1.08 2.01 3.54
CA VAL A 356 2.37 1.95 2.83
C VAL A 356 2.72 3.31 2.23
N ASP A 357 1.74 4.03 1.67
CA ASP A 357 1.94 5.34 1.06
C ASP A 357 2.49 6.36 2.07
N ARG A 358 2.04 6.33 3.34
CA ARG A 358 2.59 7.20 4.39
C ARG A 358 4.08 6.95 4.66
N VAL A 359 4.50 5.68 4.61
CA VAL A 359 5.92 5.31 4.80
C VAL A 359 6.75 5.76 3.61
N LEU A 360 6.28 5.49 2.40
CA LEU A 360 6.99 5.82 1.17
C LEU A 360 7.16 7.34 0.96
N ASN A 361 6.18 8.14 1.41
CA ASN A 361 6.20 9.60 1.29
C ASN A 361 6.88 10.31 2.48
N HIS A 362 7.57 9.58 3.35
CA HIS A 362 8.23 10.13 4.56
C HIS A 362 7.31 10.99 5.45
N GLN A 363 6.01 10.72 5.43
CA GLN A 363 5.00 11.46 6.22
C GLN A 363 4.82 10.90 7.64
N GLN A 364 5.76 10.07 8.11
CA GLN A 364 5.68 9.47 9.42
C GLN A 364 6.50 10.25 10.45
N PRO A 365 5.92 10.50 11.65
CA PRO A 365 6.71 10.73 12.83
C PRO A 365 7.47 9.43 13.18
N GLU A 366 8.50 9.52 13.98
CA GLU A 366 9.44 8.48 14.41
C GLU A 366 8.92 7.03 14.36
N HIS A 367 9.78 6.10 13.91
CA HIS A 367 9.49 4.67 13.90
C HIS A 367 9.12 4.16 15.30
N ARG A 368 7.92 3.58 15.40
CA ARG A 368 7.52 2.83 16.58
C ARG A 368 7.58 1.33 16.25
N TYR A 369 8.45 0.64 16.94
CA TYR A 369 8.47 -0.83 16.91
C TYR A 369 7.50 -1.37 17.95
N ARG A 370 6.79 -2.46 17.62
CA ARG A 370 5.96 -3.18 18.61
C ARG A 370 6.82 -3.74 19.73
N ASN A 371 8.00 -4.28 19.39
CA ASN A 371 8.98 -4.81 20.32
C ASN A 371 10.26 -3.95 20.26
N ALA A 372 10.21 -2.77 20.86
CA ALA A 372 11.26 -1.77 20.74
C ALA A 372 12.61 -2.26 21.36
N CYS A 373 12.58 -2.97 22.47
CA CYS A 373 13.78 -3.55 23.07
C CYS A 373 14.43 -4.57 22.13
N LEU A 374 13.64 -5.47 21.56
CA LEU A 374 14.08 -6.46 20.59
C LEU A 374 14.63 -5.79 19.33
N ALA A 375 13.90 -4.84 18.75
CA ALA A 375 14.31 -4.12 17.55
C ALA A 375 15.61 -3.33 17.76
N ASN A 376 15.75 -2.62 18.87
CA ASN A 376 16.98 -1.89 19.20
C ASN A 376 18.18 -2.82 19.34
N ALA A 377 18.00 -3.98 19.98
CA ALA A 377 19.05 -4.99 20.04
C ALA A 377 19.40 -5.54 18.66
N MET A 378 18.40 -5.81 17.80
CA MET A 378 18.63 -6.24 16.41
C MET A 378 19.37 -5.19 15.59
N VAL A 379 19.11 -3.91 15.82
CA VAL A 379 19.87 -2.81 15.20
C VAL A 379 21.33 -2.86 15.66
N GLU A 380 21.60 -2.96 16.95
CA GLU A 380 22.95 -3.02 17.48
C GLU A 380 23.72 -4.27 17.00
N LEU A 381 23.02 -5.33 16.66
CA LEU A 381 23.57 -6.56 16.09
C LEU A 381 23.62 -6.55 14.55
N ASP A 382 23.53 -5.40 13.89
CA ASP A 382 23.57 -5.28 12.42
C ASP A 382 22.51 -6.11 11.67
N LEU A 383 21.42 -6.43 12.33
CA LEU A 383 20.29 -7.13 11.71
C LEU A 383 19.28 -6.16 11.09
N MET A 384 19.19 -4.91 11.58
CA MET A 384 18.26 -3.89 11.10
C MET A 384 18.91 -2.53 10.92
N GLU A 385 18.41 -1.72 9.97
CA GLU A 385 18.82 -0.33 9.79
C GLU A 385 17.89 0.63 10.58
N THR A 386 18.43 1.76 11.08
CA THR A 386 17.71 2.72 11.94
C THR A 386 17.00 3.85 11.20
N LEU A 387 17.31 4.08 9.92
CA LEU A 387 17.05 5.36 9.24
C LEU A 387 15.68 5.46 8.54
N ASN A 388 14.63 4.80 8.97
CA ASN A 388 13.30 4.83 8.31
C ASN A 388 13.34 4.50 6.80
N SER A 389 14.43 3.89 6.34
CA SER A 389 14.73 3.66 4.93
C SER A 389 14.35 2.25 4.46
N GLY A 390 13.97 1.35 5.36
CA GLY A 390 13.74 -0.07 5.07
C GLY A 390 12.72 -0.30 3.96
N LEU A 391 11.46 0.13 4.14
CA LEU A 391 10.43 0.01 3.11
C LEU A 391 10.78 0.78 1.82
N PRO A 392 11.11 2.07 1.86
CA PRO A 392 11.49 2.81 0.65
C PRO A 392 12.66 2.16 -0.11
N LYS A 393 13.67 1.65 0.60
CA LYS A 393 14.81 0.95 0.01
C LYS A 393 14.40 -0.39 -0.61
N MET A 394 13.50 -1.15 0.03
CA MET A 394 12.95 -2.39 -0.50
C MET A 394 12.23 -2.15 -1.84
N PHE A 395 11.37 -1.13 -1.92
CA PHE A 395 10.69 -0.74 -3.16
C PHE A 395 11.70 -0.31 -4.23
N ARG A 396 12.69 0.50 -3.86
CA ARG A 396 13.73 0.97 -4.79
C ARG A 396 14.57 -0.18 -5.33
N LEU A 397 15.02 -1.10 -4.49
CA LEU A 397 15.80 -2.27 -4.93
C LEU A 397 15.00 -3.17 -5.87
N GLN A 398 13.73 -3.45 -5.60
CA GLN A 398 12.87 -4.23 -6.51
C GLN A 398 12.71 -3.51 -7.85
N LYS A 399 12.51 -2.18 -7.85
CA LYS A 399 12.47 -1.36 -9.06
C LYS A 399 13.78 -1.44 -9.85
N GLU A 400 14.94 -1.24 -9.19
CA GLU A 400 16.26 -1.24 -9.81
C GLU A 400 16.63 -2.61 -10.39
N ARG A 401 16.04 -3.67 -9.86
CA ARG A 401 16.20 -5.05 -10.31
C ARG A 401 15.12 -5.45 -11.33
N PHE A 402 14.23 -4.55 -11.72
CA PHE A 402 13.16 -4.73 -12.71
C PHE A 402 12.10 -5.77 -12.32
N PHE A 403 12.01 -6.11 -11.05
CA PHE A 403 10.97 -6.99 -10.52
C PHE A 403 9.71 -6.20 -10.10
N PRO A 404 8.55 -6.86 -10.02
CA PRO A 404 7.36 -6.25 -9.43
C PRO A 404 7.62 -5.75 -8.02
N LEU A 405 7.00 -4.62 -7.66
CA LEU A 405 7.17 -4.02 -6.35
C LEU A 405 6.51 -4.88 -5.25
N PRO A 406 6.92 -4.76 -3.98
CA PRO A 406 6.33 -5.52 -2.89
C PRO A 406 4.85 -5.22 -2.71
N ASP A 407 4.04 -6.24 -2.42
CA ASP A 407 2.65 -6.09 -1.99
C ASP A 407 2.54 -6.25 -0.48
N PHE A 408 1.74 -5.38 0.13
CA PHE A 408 1.43 -5.41 1.55
C PHE A 408 -0.05 -5.67 1.75
N GLU A 409 -0.37 -6.66 2.56
CA GLU A 409 -1.73 -6.98 2.98
C GLU A 409 -1.80 -6.86 4.51
N PHE A 410 -2.79 -6.12 5.00
CA PHE A 410 -3.03 -5.91 6.44
C PHE A 410 -4.50 -5.55 6.68
N GLY A 411 -4.91 -5.45 7.96
CA GLY A 411 -6.30 -5.14 8.33
C GLY A 411 -7.23 -6.35 8.35
N HIS A 412 -6.68 -7.57 8.44
CA HIS A 412 -7.45 -8.79 8.65
C HIS A 412 -7.74 -9.02 10.14
N SER A 413 -8.71 -9.88 10.44
CA SER A 413 -8.99 -10.33 11.84
C SER A 413 -8.54 -11.79 11.99
N PRO A 414 -7.60 -12.11 12.88
CA PRO A 414 -6.82 -11.22 13.77
C PRO A 414 -5.86 -10.33 12.99
N ASP A 415 -5.51 -9.18 13.59
CA ASP A 415 -4.56 -8.24 12.98
C ASP A 415 -3.27 -8.95 12.56
N SER A 416 -2.93 -8.80 11.31
CA SER A 416 -1.74 -9.41 10.71
C SER A 416 -1.20 -8.56 9.57
N VAL A 417 0.09 -8.71 9.29
CA VAL A 417 0.77 -8.09 8.16
C VAL A 417 1.37 -9.20 7.29
N SER A 418 1.16 -9.08 6.00
CA SER A 418 1.75 -9.94 4.98
C SER A 418 2.48 -9.07 3.95
N VAL A 419 3.72 -9.45 3.64
CA VAL A 419 4.55 -8.79 2.62
C VAL A 419 4.94 -9.81 1.58
N ARG A 420 4.54 -9.59 0.33
CA ARG A 420 4.91 -10.44 -0.80
C ARG A 420 6.02 -9.81 -1.62
N ILE A 421 7.13 -10.51 -1.77
CA ILE A 421 8.28 -10.14 -2.60
C ILE A 421 8.30 -11.03 -3.82
N TYR A 422 8.30 -10.44 -5.00
CA TYR A 422 8.29 -11.16 -6.26
C TYR A 422 9.72 -11.53 -6.69
N GLY A 423 9.91 -12.80 -7.03
CA GLY A 423 11.15 -13.35 -7.61
C GLY A 423 11.02 -13.69 -9.09
N LYS A 424 9.89 -13.31 -9.72
CA LYS A 424 9.61 -13.50 -11.14
C LYS A 424 8.94 -12.26 -11.71
N THR A 425 9.22 -11.96 -12.97
CA THR A 425 8.55 -10.89 -13.71
C THR A 425 7.11 -11.27 -14.04
N LEU A 426 6.18 -10.32 -13.95
CA LEU A 426 4.76 -10.52 -14.26
C LEU A 426 4.42 -10.05 -15.68
N ASP A 427 4.96 -8.92 -16.12
CA ASP A 427 4.75 -8.33 -17.45
C ASP A 427 6.09 -7.85 -18.01
N GLU A 428 6.50 -8.40 -19.15
CA GLU A 428 7.73 -7.99 -19.85
C GLU A 428 7.72 -6.49 -20.21
N LYS A 429 6.55 -5.90 -20.46
CA LYS A 429 6.43 -4.47 -20.77
C LYS A 429 6.80 -3.61 -19.57
N TYR A 430 6.48 -4.06 -18.36
CA TYR A 430 6.90 -3.39 -17.14
C TYR A 430 8.42 -3.42 -16.99
N VAL A 431 9.03 -4.58 -17.16
CA VAL A 431 10.49 -4.74 -17.15
C VAL A 431 11.14 -3.79 -18.16
N HIS A 432 10.64 -3.80 -19.39
CA HIS A 432 11.15 -2.94 -20.44
C HIS A 432 10.95 -1.44 -20.15
N ALA A 433 9.82 -1.06 -19.53
CA ALA A 433 9.57 0.32 -19.12
C ALA A 433 10.62 0.79 -18.11
N LEU A 434 10.92 -0.02 -17.11
CA LEU A 434 11.93 0.28 -16.11
C LEU A 434 13.35 0.34 -16.71
N MET A 435 13.69 -0.60 -17.60
CA MET A 435 15.01 -0.63 -18.25
C MET A 435 15.22 0.56 -19.20
N SER A 436 14.16 1.00 -19.89
CA SER A 436 14.23 2.13 -20.84
C SER A 436 14.23 3.50 -20.17
N ALA A 437 13.60 3.62 -19.01
CA ALA A 437 13.48 4.83 -18.22
C ALA A 437 14.28 4.71 -16.91
N THR A 438 15.62 4.70 -17.01
CA THR A 438 16.51 4.50 -15.86
C THR A 438 16.27 5.49 -14.71
N ASN A 439 15.79 6.70 -15.02
CA ASN A 439 15.48 7.75 -14.04
C ASN A 439 13.98 7.84 -13.71
N LEU A 440 13.19 6.78 -13.96
CA LEU A 440 11.78 6.78 -13.61
C LEU A 440 11.60 7.01 -12.09
N PRO A 441 10.83 8.04 -11.65
CA PRO A 441 10.53 8.25 -10.25
C PRO A 441 9.88 7.02 -9.62
N LEU A 442 10.12 6.79 -8.32
CA LEU A 442 9.53 5.63 -7.62
C LEU A 442 7.99 5.68 -7.65
N GLU A 443 7.41 6.87 -7.52
CA GLU A 443 5.96 7.10 -7.60
C GLU A 443 5.38 6.59 -8.94
N ASP A 444 6.02 6.90 -10.06
CA ASP A 444 5.59 6.41 -11.37
C ASP A 444 5.75 4.90 -11.50
N ALA A 445 6.83 4.34 -10.95
CA ALA A 445 7.05 2.89 -10.93
C ALA A 445 5.97 2.17 -10.11
N ILE A 446 5.52 2.74 -8.98
CA ILE A 446 4.40 2.21 -8.17
C ILE A 446 3.11 2.20 -8.98
N LEU A 447 2.81 3.27 -9.70
CA LEU A 447 1.62 3.34 -10.53
C LEU A 447 1.67 2.36 -11.70
N LEU A 448 2.84 2.18 -12.34
CA LEU A 448 3.03 1.17 -13.40
C LEU A 448 2.92 -0.25 -12.85
N ASP A 449 3.43 -0.49 -11.65
CA ASP A 449 3.31 -1.79 -10.97
C ASP A 449 1.85 -2.15 -10.71
N ARG A 450 1.03 -1.19 -10.29
CA ARG A 450 -0.43 -1.36 -10.17
C ARG A 450 -1.06 -1.77 -11.51
N VAL A 451 -0.62 -1.17 -12.62
CA VAL A 451 -1.13 -1.51 -13.95
C VAL A 451 -0.79 -2.94 -14.34
N GLN A 452 0.47 -3.40 -14.14
CA GLN A 452 0.84 -4.79 -14.46
C GLN A 452 0.10 -5.81 -13.60
N LYS A 453 -0.27 -5.45 -12.36
CA LYS A 453 -1.04 -6.27 -11.43
C LYS A 453 -2.56 -6.20 -11.65
N GLY A 454 -3.02 -5.42 -12.66
CA GLY A 454 -4.44 -5.23 -12.93
C GLY A 454 -5.19 -4.43 -11.88
N GLN A 455 -4.49 -3.71 -11.02
CA GLN A 455 -5.08 -2.88 -9.97
C GLN A 455 -5.60 -1.55 -10.55
N PRO A 456 -6.70 -1.01 -10.02
CA PRO A 456 -7.27 0.24 -10.51
C PRO A 456 -6.38 1.45 -10.20
N LEU A 457 -6.37 2.42 -11.12
CA LEU A 457 -5.78 3.73 -10.93
C LEU A 457 -6.85 4.80 -10.77
N ALA A 458 -6.59 5.80 -9.92
CA ALA A 458 -7.41 7.01 -9.88
C ALA A 458 -7.29 7.78 -11.23
N ALA A 459 -8.32 8.56 -11.57
CA ALA A 459 -8.38 9.27 -12.85
C ALA A 459 -7.16 10.18 -13.08
N GLU A 460 -6.73 10.92 -12.05
CA GLU A 460 -5.55 11.79 -12.10
C GLU A 460 -4.24 11.01 -12.27
N GLN A 461 -4.09 9.86 -11.59
CA GLN A 461 -2.94 8.98 -11.73
C GLN A 461 -2.83 8.43 -13.16
N ALA A 462 -3.96 7.99 -13.71
CA ALA A 462 -4.01 7.53 -15.10
C ALA A 462 -3.72 8.67 -16.10
N LYS A 463 -4.20 9.89 -15.84
CA LYS A 463 -3.90 11.09 -16.64
C LYS A 463 -2.40 11.43 -16.59
N HIS A 464 -1.81 11.40 -15.39
CA HIS A 464 -0.38 11.63 -15.17
C HIS A 464 0.49 10.65 -15.99
N LEU A 465 0.24 9.34 -15.87
CA LEU A 465 0.99 8.32 -16.62
C LEU A 465 0.77 8.42 -18.13
N ARG A 466 -0.43 8.83 -18.61
CA ARG A 466 -0.67 9.09 -20.05
C ARG A 466 0.10 10.30 -20.53
N GLY A 467 0.17 11.37 -19.73
CA GLY A 467 0.98 12.55 -20.06
C GLY A 467 2.47 12.23 -20.25
N LYS A 468 2.96 11.19 -19.57
CA LYS A 468 4.32 10.65 -19.71
C LYS A 468 4.43 9.54 -20.77
N ASN A 469 3.37 9.22 -21.48
CA ASN A 469 3.31 8.14 -22.47
C ASN A 469 3.65 6.73 -21.90
N LEU A 470 3.48 6.52 -20.59
CA LEU A 470 3.81 5.28 -19.93
C LEU A 470 2.69 4.23 -20.02
N ILE A 471 1.43 4.67 -20.17
CA ILE A 471 0.26 3.79 -20.30
C ILE A 471 -0.60 4.15 -21.50
N GLY A 472 -1.32 3.14 -22.04
CA GLY A 472 -2.32 3.28 -23.08
C GLY A 472 -3.66 2.66 -22.67
N GLY A 473 -4.69 2.81 -23.53
CA GLY A 473 -6.03 2.26 -23.30
C GLY A 473 -6.96 3.23 -22.54
N ARG A 474 -8.25 2.84 -22.38
CA ARG A 474 -9.30 3.63 -21.73
C ARG A 474 -10.11 2.76 -20.77
N GLY A 475 -10.66 3.37 -19.72
CA GLY A 475 -11.50 2.69 -18.72
C GLY A 475 -10.76 1.55 -18.02
N THR A 476 -11.37 0.40 -17.96
CA THR A 476 -10.81 -0.83 -17.33
C THR A 476 -9.74 -1.54 -18.17
N LYS A 477 -9.47 -1.08 -19.40
CA LYS A 477 -8.46 -1.66 -20.31
C LYS A 477 -7.19 -0.81 -20.37
N ILE A 478 -6.68 -0.38 -19.22
CA ILE A 478 -5.39 0.31 -19.13
C ILE A 478 -4.28 -0.75 -19.21
N SER A 479 -3.26 -0.46 -20.03
CA SER A 479 -2.05 -1.31 -20.16
C SER A 479 -0.82 -0.42 -20.32
N ILE A 480 0.35 -0.97 -20.04
CA ILE A 480 1.63 -0.29 -20.25
C ILE A 480 1.80 0.05 -21.74
N SER A 481 2.29 1.26 -22.04
CA SER A 481 2.22 1.87 -23.36
C SER A 481 3.06 1.13 -24.41
N ALA A 482 2.56 1.23 -25.65
CA ALA A 482 3.25 0.74 -26.84
C ALA A 482 4.55 1.48 -27.18
N GLN A 483 4.66 2.76 -26.86
CA GLN A 483 5.90 3.49 -27.10
C GLN A 483 7.07 2.97 -26.28
N VAL A 484 6.78 2.41 -25.12
CA VAL A 484 7.75 1.64 -24.33
C VAL A 484 8.14 0.36 -25.09
N ALA A 485 7.20 -0.31 -25.75
CA ALA A 485 7.46 -1.49 -26.57
C ALA A 485 8.29 -1.15 -27.84
N VAL A 486 8.02 0.00 -28.46
CA VAL A 486 8.80 0.51 -29.63
C VAL A 486 10.24 0.81 -29.24
N ALA A 487 10.46 1.42 -28.09
CA ALA A 487 11.81 1.65 -27.56
C ALA A 487 12.58 0.35 -27.30
N THR A 488 11.89 -0.79 -27.21
CA THR A 488 12.44 -2.11 -26.86
C THR A 488 12.61 -3.06 -28.05
N GLY A 489 12.25 -2.65 -29.29
CA GLY A 489 12.34 -3.50 -30.48
C GLY A 489 11.31 -4.63 -30.56
N GLN A 490 10.27 -4.59 -29.72
CA GLN A 490 9.15 -5.55 -29.74
C GLN A 490 7.96 -5.06 -30.57
N GLU A 491 8.21 -4.22 -31.56
CA GLU A 491 7.18 -3.65 -32.46
C GLU A 491 6.31 -4.74 -33.10
N ILE A 492 6.92 -5.85 -33.48
CA ILE A 492 6.23 -6.98 -34.12
C ILE A 492 5.28 -7.68 -33.13
N ASN A 493 5.72 -7.94 -31.90
CA ASN A 493 4.89 -8.59 -30.88
C ASN A 493 3.75 -7.68 -30.39
N TYR A 494 4.00 -6.37 -30.27
CA TYR A 494 2.98 -5.39 -29.93
C TYR A 494 1.91 -5.29 -31.01
N VAL A 495 2.33 -5.21 -32.27
CA VAL A 495 1.44 -5.16 -33.43
C VAL A 495 0.63 -6.45 -33.53
N ASN A 496 1.24 -7.61 -33.30
CA ASN A 496 0.57 -8.91 -33.32
C ASN A 496 -0.46 -9.07 -32.18
N ASN A 497 -0.23 -8.47 -30.99
CA ASN A 497 -1.13 -8.59 -29.84
C ASN A 497 -2.26 -7.55 -29.82
N LYS A 498 -2.05 -6.35 -30.35
CA LYS A 498 -3.03 -5.25 -30.33
C LYS A 498 -3.91 -5.19 -31.57
N GLY A 499 -3.49 -5.83 -32.63
CA GLY A 499 -4.06 -5.64 -33.97
C GLY A 499 -3.54 -4.36 -34.61
N LEU A 500 -3.32 -4.43 -35.90
CA LEU A 500 -3.04 -3.24 -36.67
C LEU A 500 -4.26 -2.30 -36.64
N ASP A 501 -4.01 -0.99 -36.68
CA ASP A 501 -5.08 0.02 -36.80
C ASP A 501 -6.02 -0.39 -37.96
N PRO A 502 -7.35 -0.32 -37.82
CA PRO A 502 -8.29 -0.54 -38.90
C PRO A 502 -7.88 0.17 -40.21
N LYS A 503 -7.23 1.32 -40.13
CA LYS A 503 -6.66 2.04 -41.26
C LYS A 503 -5.63 1.22 -42.06
N TYR A 504 -4.84 0.42 -41.38
CA TYR A 504 -3.87 -0.46 -42.04
C TYR A 504 -4.57 -1.51 -42.88
N TYR A 505 -5.58 -2.18 -42.31
CA TYR A 505 -6.33 -3.20 -43.06
C TYR A 505 -7.13 -2.58 -44.21
N LYS A 506 -7.70 -1.39 -44.05
CA LYS A 506 -8.35 -0.62 -45.11
C LYS A 506 -7.36 -0.32 -46.23
N ALA A 507 -6.15 0.14 -45.93
CA ALA A 507 -5.11 0.44 -46.91
C ALA A 507 -4.69 -0.82 -47.70
N ARG A 508 -4.55 -2.00 -47.03
CA ARG A 508 -4.24 -3.27 -47.69
C ARG A 508 -5.36 -3.73 -48.62
N VAL A 509 -6.63 -3.53 -48.26
CA VAL A 509 -7.77 -3.80 -49.15
C VAL A 509 -7.74 -2.86 -50.34
N LEU A 510 -7.53 -1.58 -50.17
CA LEU A 510 -7.45 -0.63 -51.28
C LEU A 510 -6.30 -0.99 -52.24
N GLU A 511 -5.13 -1.32 -51.74
CA GLU A 511 -3.98 -1.77 -52.53
C GLU A 511 -4.33 -3.00 -53.36
N LEU A 512 -4.98 -4.02 -52.78
CA LEU A 512 -5.43 -5.20 -53.51
C LEU A 512 -6.45 -4.85 -54.61
N LEU A 513 -7.36 -3.90 -54.32
CA LEU A 513 -8.40 -3.48 -55.27
C LEU A 513 -7.87 -2.57 -56.38
N THR A 514 -6.68 -1.96 -56.26
CA THR A 514 -6.01 -1.27 -57.40
C THR A 514 -5.58 -2.24 -58.50
N LEU A 515 -5.36 -3.53 -58.14
CA LEU A 515 -5.03 -4.58 -59.09
C LEU A 515 -6.25 -5.15 -59.84
N GLY A 516 -7.45 -4.63 -59.54
CA GLY A 516 -8.71 -5.03 -60.13
C GLY A 516 -9.75 -5.54 -59.12
N SER A 517 -10.97 -5.81 -59.58
CA SER A 517 -12.06 -6.27 -58.71
C SER A 517 -11.75 -7.64 -58.09
N GLN A 518 -11.96 -7.81 -56.79
CA GLN A 518 -11.59 -9.00 -56.03
C GLN A 518 -12.79 -9.64 -55.34
N SER A 519 -12.75 -10.98 -55.27
CA SER A 519 -13.78 -11.76 -54.56
C SER A 519 -13.56 -11.69 -53.02
N ARG A 520 -14.64 -11.89 -52.26
CA ARG A 520 -14.58 -11.99 -50.81
C ARG A 520 -13.58 -12.99 -50.25
N PRO A 521 -13.50 -14.25 -50.79
CA PRO A 521 -12.50 -15.23 -50.35
C PRO A 521 -11.08 -14.70 -50.47
N LYS A 522 -10.73 -14.02 -51.56
CA LYS A 522 -9.38 -13.50 -51.81
C LYS A 522 -8.99 -12.36 -50.84
N ILE A 523 -9.96 -11.49 -50.49
CA ILE A 523 -9.76 -10.47 -49.44
C ILE A 523 -9.61 -11.14 -48.07
N ASN A 524 -10.37 -12.20 -47.77
CA ASN A 524 -10.21 -12.95 -46.55
C ASN A 524 -8.81 -13.61 -46.48
N GLU A 525 -8.34 -14.23 -47.55
CA GLU A 525 -7.01 -14.82 -47.63
C GLU A 525 -5.89 -13.80 -47.35
N LEU A 526 -5.99 -12.58 -47.88
CA LEU A 526 -5.06 -11.49 -47.61
C LEU A 526 -5.06 -11.11 -46.12
N LEU A 527 -6.22 -10.96 -45.48
CA LEU A 527 -6.33 -10.37 -44.16
C LEU A 527 -6.33 -11.35 -43.00
N LEU A 528 -6.80 -12.61 -43.19
CA LEU A 528 -6.93 -13.60 -42.10
C LEU A 528 -5.61 -13.89 -41.39
N SER A 529 -4.51 -13.96 -42.15
CA SER A 529 -3.16 -14.20 -41.62
C SER A 529 -2.58 -12.98 -40.91
N GLN A 530 -3.10 -11.79 -41.18
CA GLN A 530 -2.63 -10.51 -40.63
C GLN A 530 -3.48 -10.01 -39.45
N LEU A 531 -4.63 -10.63 -39.17
CA LEU A 531 -5.48 -10.27 -38.04
C LEU A 531 -4.84 -10.76 -36.74
N PRO A 532 -4.95 -9.95 -35.67
CA PRO A 532 -4.30 -10.22 -34.39
C PRO A 532 -4.82 -11.48 -33.73
N ALA A 533 -3.96 -12.13 -32.93
CA ALA A 533 -4.29 -13.31 -32.15
C ALA A 533 -5.43 -13.04 -31.10
N SER A 534 -5.67 -11.79 -30.75
CA SER A 534 -6.76 -11.39 -29.86
C SER A 534 -8.16 -11.63 -30.45
N ILE A 535 -8.28 -11.72 -31.79
CA ILE A 535 -9.54 -12.14 -32.45
C ILE A 535 -9.49 -13.66 -32.59
N GLN A 536 -9.97 -14.35 -31.54
CA GLN A 536 -9.99 -15.81 -31.53
C GLN A 536 -11.18 -16.39 -32.33
N GLY A 537 -10.92 -17.41 -33.15
CA GLY A 537 -11.90 -18.17 -33.90
C GLY A 537 -12.16 -17.61 -35.30
N ASP A 538 -12.17 -18.52 -36.30
CA ASP A 538 -12.34 -18.20 -37.73
C ASP A 538 -13.62 -17.43 -38.05
N ILE A 539 -14.69 -17.69 -37.32
CA ILE A 539 -15.97 -17.00 -37.50
C ILE A 539 -15.85 -15.53 -37.17
N ARG A 540 -15.25 -15.21 -36.01
CA ARG A 540 -15.05 -13.82 -35.56
C ARG A 540 -14.09 -13.03 -36.43
N ARG A 541 -13.04 -13.69 -36.96
CA ARG A 541 -12.09 -13.09 -37.91
C ARG A 541 -12.77 -12.73 -39.22
N LYS A 542 -13.58 -13.64 -39.77
CA LYS A 542 -14.38 -13.39 -40.97
C LYS A 542 -15.44 -12.30 -40.79
N GLU A 543 -16.02 -12.23 -39.61
CA GLU A 543 -16.99 -11.17 -39.22
C GLU A 543 -16.30 -9.80 -39.11
N TYR A 544 -15.13 -9.72 -38.51
CA TYR A 544 -14.32 -8.50 -38.49
C TYR A 544 -14.05 -7.96 -39.89
N ILE A 545 -13.58 -8.83 -40.82
CA ILE A 545 -13.33 -8.43 -42.20
C ILE A 545 -14.64 -7.99 -42.89
N LYS A 546 -15.76 -8.65 -42.60
CA LYS A 546 -17.08 -8.25 -43.11
C LYS A 546 -17.43 -6.80 -42.70
N ASN A 547 -17.29 -6.50 -41.41
CA ASN A 547 -17.58 -5.19 -40.87
C ASN A 547 -16.65 -4.11 -41.43
N LEU A 548 -15.36 -4.42 -41.61
CA LEU A 548 -14.37 -3.54 -42.25
C LEU A 548 -14.78 -3.16 -43.67
N LEU A 549 -15.17 -4.13 -44.50
CA LEU A 549 -15.59 -3.87 -45.86
C LEU A 549 -16.94 -3.09 -45.93
N GLN A 550 -17.85 -3.35 -45.02
CA GLN A 550 -19.10 -2.58 -44.92
C GLN A 550 -18.85 -1.13 -44.55
N GLU A 551 -17.89 -0.90 -43.64
CA GLU A 551 -17.46 0.44 -43.25
C GLU A 551 -16.84 1.18 -44.45
N MET A 552 -15.89 0.54 -45.17
CA MET A 552 -15.28 1.11 -46.37
C MET A 552 -16.28 1.42 -47.48
N ALA A 553 -17.31 0.59 -47.62
CA ALA A 553 -18.40 0.83 -48.59
C ALA A 553 -19.28 2.01 -48.17
N ARG A 554 -19.57 2.14 -46.88
CA ARG A 554 -20.30 3.29 -46.32
C ARG A 554 -19.52 4.59 -46.48
N ASP A 555 -18.19 4.52 -46.27
CA ASP A 555 -17.26 5.63 -46.47
C ASP A 555 -17.02 5.92 -47.99
N GLN A 556 -17.75 5.24 -48.90
CA GLN A 556 -17.67 5.42 -50.35
C GLN A 556 -16.27 5.14 -50.96
N GLN A 557 -15.42 4.38 -50.28
CA GLN A 557 -14.09 3.99 -50.77
C GLN A 557 -14.12 2.80 -51.73
N ILE A 558 -15.03 1.88 -51.51
CA ILE A 558 -15.22 0.66 -52.30
C ILE A 558 -16.72 0.38 -52.56
N GLU A 559 -17.01 -0.42 -53.56
CA GLU A 559 -18.36 -0.87 -53.84
C GLU A 559 -18.41 -2.37 -54.14
N ASN A 560 -19.56 -2.98 -53.90
CA ASN A 560 -19.79 -4.38 -54.19
C ASN A 560 -20.55 -4.49 -55.52
N VAL A 561 -19.92 -5.09 -56.50
CA VAL A 561 -20.48 -5.35 -57.82
C VAL A 561 -20.99 -6.81 -57.88
N GLY A 562 -22.28 -6.98 -58.16
CA GLY A 562 -22.92 -8.30 -58.22
C GLY A 562 -23.81 -8.63 -57.02
N GLY A 563 -24.00 -7.67 -56.10
CA GLY A 563 -24.98 -7.78 -54.98
C GLY A 563 -24.63 -8.87 -53.97
N ALA A 564 -25.65 -9.55 -53.41
CA ALA A 564 -25.49 -10.61 -52.41
C ALA A 564 -25.26 -12.04 -53.00
N THR A 565 -24.73 -12.14 -54.20
CA THR A 565 -24.50 -13.41 -54.86
C THR A 565 -23.12 -14.03 -54.58
N ARG A 566 -22.93 -15.33 -54.81
CA ARG A 566 -21.65 -16.02 -54.68
C ARG A 566 -20.56 -15.46 -55.61
N SER A 567 -20.92 -14.78 -56.70
CA SER A 567 -20.03 -14.14 -57.67
C SER A 567 -19.75 -12.68 -57.40
N ALA A 568 -20.23 -12.11 -56.29
CA ALA A 568 -20.01 -10.73 -55.90
C ALA A 568 -18.51 -10.38 -55.75
N LYS A 569 -18.11 -9.26 -56.31
CA LYS A 569 -16.75 -8.74 -56.25
C LYS A 569 -16.73 -7.35 -55.69
N TRP A 570 -15.68 -7.03 -54.95
CA TRP A 570 -15.42 -5.69 -54.43
C TRP A 570 -14.48 -4.96 -55.39
N GLN A 571 -14.72 -3.70 -55.60
CA GLN A 571 -13.86 -2.83 -56.42
C GLN A 571 -13.79 -1.43 -55.81
N LEU A 572 -12.79 -0.66 -56.25
CA LEU A 572 -12.69 0.76 -55.87
C LEU A 572 -13.92 1.50 -56.47
N LYS A 573 -14.50 2.35 -55.62
CA LYS A 573 -15.55 3.24 -56.12
C LYS A 573 -14.91 4.34 -56.95
N LYS A 574 -15.35 4.51 -58.20
CA LYS A 574 -14.89 5.56 -59.10
C LYS A 574 -15.44 6.93 -58.69
#